data_aa40635929193fa5fc358c6753736d42
#
_entry.id   aa40635929193fa5fc358c6753736d42
#
_cell.length_a   1.000
_cell.length_b   1.000
_cell.length_c   1.000
_cell.angle_alpha   90.00
_cell.angle_beta   90.00
_cell.angle_gamma   90.00
#
_symmetry.space_group_name_H-M   'P 1'
#
loop_
_entity.id
_entity.type
_entity.pdbx_description
1 polymer ?
#
loop_
_entity_poly.entity_id
_entity_poly.type
_entity_poly.pdbx_seq_one_letter_code
_entity_poly.pdbx_strand_id
1 'polypeptide(L)'
;MIVKPARLLLVMTAMVALPSFAQNVATVNGKPIPASKVDQLVKQVVAQGKATDSPQLRDAIKKDLIGREVLIQEADKQGVGTRPEVKNQIDNARQSIIINAMLADYIKKNPVTDAQIKAEYDKAKAEQGGRQEYHARHILVATEAEANQIIAKLKGGAKFEDLAKQSKDPGSAANGGDLGWASPENFVPEFSKAMTSLKKGEVTQTPVKSQFGYHVIRLEESRATPIPPLEEVKQQVAEAVQQRKVAAFRDDLMKKAKIQ
;
A
#
# COMPACT_ATOMS: atom_id res chain seq x y z
N MET A 1 -15.35 91.20 -31.10
CA MET A 1 -14.36 90.17 -31.38
C MET A 1 -14.85 88.84 -30.82
N ILE A 2 -15.31 87.98 -31.70
CA ILE A 2 -15.89 86.68 -31.36
C ILE A 2 -14.87 85.60 -31.60
N VAL A 3 -14.41 84.98 -30.51
CA VAL A 3 -13.42 83.85 -30.59
C VAL A 3 -14.22 82.53 -30.66
N LYS A 4 -14.06 81.80 -31.76
CA LYS A 4 -14.62 80.44 -31.97
C LYS A 4 -13.82 79.43 -31.22
N PRO A 5 -14.45 78.44 -30.51
CA PRO A 5 -13.72 77.32 -29.92
C PRO A 5 -13.35 76.26 -30.97
N ALA A 6 -12.11 75.87 -31.00
CA ALA A 6 -11.61 74.75 -31.79
C ALA A 6 -12.12 73.43 -31.23
N ARG A 7 -12.77 72.62 -32.05
CA ARG A 7 -13.20 71.25 -31.74
C ARG A 7 -11.97 70.31 -31.88
N LEU A 8 -11.52 69.81 -30.77
CA LEU A 8 -10.49 68.76 -30.71
C LEU A 8 -11.18 67.40 -31.03
N LEU A 9 -10.86 66.84 -32.19
CA LEU A 9 -11.31 65.52 -32.59
C LEU A 9 -10.43 64.47 -31.90
N LEU A 10 -10.99 63.75 -30.90
CA LEU A 10 -10.35 62.63 -30.23
C LEU A 10 -10.50 61.38 -31.12
N VAL A 11 -9.46 60.98 -31.83
CA VAL A 11 -9.40 59.71 -32.58
C VAL A 11 -9.17 58.62 -31.58
N MET A 12 -10.26 57.89 -31.21
CA MET A 12 -10.16 56.62 -30.49
C MET A 12 -9.65 55.53 -31.46
N THR A 13 -8.39 55.19 -31.39
CA THR A 13 -7.85 53.98 -32.00
C THR A 13 -8.33 52.77 -31.20
N ALA A 14 -9.36 52.10 -31.71
CA ALA A 14 -9.77 50.78 -31.20
C ALA A 14 -8.64 49.75 -31.48
N MET A 15 -7.88 49.42 -30.44
CA MET A 15 -7.01 48.23 -30.48
C MET A 15 -7.91 46.99 -30.58
N VAL A 16 -8.10 46.49 -31.79
CA VAL A 16 -8.67 45.17 -32.01
C VAL A 16 -7.62 44.15 -31.52
N ALA A 17 -7.84 43.64 -30.31
CA ALA A 17 -7.08 42.44 -29.84
C ALA A 17 -7.40 41.30 -30.80
N LEU A 18 -6.46 41.01 -31.71
CA LEU A 18 -6.54 39.81 -32.54
C LEU A 18 -6.52 38.61 -31.60
N PRO A 19 -7.48 37.67 -31.74
CA PRO A 19 -7.44 36.43 -30.97
C PRO A 19 -6.10 35.74 -31.29
N SER A 20 -5.31 35.48 -30.26
CA SER A 20 -4.12 34.64 -30.36
C SER A 20 -4.59 33.25 -30.80
N PHE A 21 -4.55 33.00 -32.11
CA PHE A 21 -4.80 31.66 -32.65
C PHE A 21 -3.77 30.73 -32.00
N ALA A 22 -4.22 29.91 -31.06
CA ALA A 22 -3.41 28.82 -30.53
C ALA A 22 -2.83 28.05 -31.71
N GLN A 23 -1.51 28.10 -31.89
CA GLN A 23 -0.84 27.57 -33.06
C GLN A 23 -1.10 26.05 -33.12
N ASN A 24 -1.83 25.59 -34.14
CA ASN A 24 -2.14 24.18 -34.29
C ASN A 24 -0.94 23.46 -34.92
N VAL A 25 -0.56 22.32 -34.41
CA VAL A 25 0.51 21.49 -34.97
C VAL A 25 0.00 20.60 -36.11
N ALA A 26 -1.28 20.34 -36.16
CA ALA A 26 -1.97 19.58 -37.22
C ALA A 26 -3.47 19.86 -37.20
N THR A 27 -4.16 19.43 -38.28
CA THR A 27 -5.63 19.36 -38.38
C THR A 27 -5.99 18.01 -38.95
N VAL A 28 -6.91 17.29 -38.31
CA VAL A 28 -7.37 15.96 -38.71
C VAL A 28 -8.86 16.05 -39.05
N ASN A 29 -9.24 15.93 -40.33
CA ASN A 29 -10.63 16.04 -40.81
C ASN A 29 -11.34 17.29 -40.23
N GLY A 30 -10.67 18.45 -40.26
CA GLY A 30 -11.20 19.71 -39.77
C GLY A 30 -11.01 19.96 -38.25
N LYS A 31 -10.64 18.95 -37.46
CA LYS A 31 -10.40 19.10 -36.00
C LYS A 31 -8.95 19.47 -35.72
N PRO A 32 -8.68 20.64 -35.12
CA PRO A 32 -7.32 21.08 -34.85
C PRO A 32 -6.70 20.37 -33.65
N ILE A 33 -5.39 20.11 -33.74
CA ILE A 33 -4.54 19.64 -32.63
C ILE A 33 -3.68 20.82 -32.19
N PRO A 34 -3.93 21.40 -31.01
CA PRO A 34 -3.17 22.55 -30.52
C PRO A 34 -1.73 22.19 -30.16
N ALA A 35 -0.79 23.13 -30.39
CA ALA A 35 0.61 22.98 -29.99
C ALA A 35 0.75 22.77 -28.47
N SER A 36 -0.12 23.41 -27.67
CA SER A 36 -0.15 23.25 -26.23
C SER A 36 -0.31 21.79 -25.76
N LYS A 37 -0.99 20.95 -26.53
CA LYS A 37 -1.13 19.52 -26.25
C LYS A 37 0.19 18.77 -26.40
N VAL A 38 0.97 19.12 -27.43
CA VAL A 38 2.33 18.58 -27.61
C VAL A 38 3.23 19.03 -26.45
N ASP A 39 3.20 20.33 -26.11
CA ASP A 39 4.01 20.87 -25.01
C ASP A 39 3.69 20.22 -23.66
N GLN A 40 2.40 19.95 -23.38
CA GLN A 40 1.97 19.27 -22.16
C GLN A 40 2.53 17.85 -22.08
N LEU A 41 2.45 17.07 -23.17
CA LEU A 41 2.96 15.70 -23.21
C LEU A 41 4.48 15.65 -23.15
N VAL A 42 5.16 16.57 -23.84
CA VAL A 42 6.63 16.70 -23.74
C VAL A 42 7.04 16.95 -22.28
N LYS A 43 6.42 17.94 -21.62
CA LYS A 43 6.69 18.22 -20.18
C LYS A 43 6.46 16.99 -19.31
N GLN A 44 5.40 16.22 -19.56
CA GLN A 44 5.10 15.02 -18.79
C GLN A 44 6.16 13.93 -18.99
N VAL A 45 6.59 13.67 -20.23
CA VAL A 45 7.63 12.66 -20.55
C VAL A 45 8.98 13.06 -19.96
N VAL A 46 9.35 14.33 -20.05
CA VAL A 46 10.59 14.88 -19.49
C VAL A 46 10.57 14.82 -17.95
N ALA A 47 9.47 15.20 -17.32
CA ALA A 47 9.33 15.13 -15.86
C ALA A 47 9.40 13.68 -15.30
N GLN A 48 9.06 12.67 -16.12
CA GLN A 48 9.22 11.26 -15.79
C GLN A 48 10.63 10.72 -16.03
N GLY A 49 11.58 11.56 -16.50
CA GLY A 49 12.95 11.15 -16.81
C GLY A 49 13.08 10.19 -18.01
N LYS A 50 12.02 10.03 -18.83
CA LYS A 50 11.99 9.05 -19.93
C LYS A 50 12.67 9.55 -21.20
N ALA A 51 12.74 10.86 -21.41
CA ALA A 51 13.42 11.49 -22.53
C ALA A 51 13.72 12.97 -22.24
N THR A 52 14.56 13.58 -23.08
CA THR A 52 14.82 15.02 -23.10
C THR A 52 13.94 15.70 -24.16
N ASP A 53 13.58 16.96 -23.95
CA ASP A 53 12.87 17.76 -24.97
C ASP A 53 13.74 17.90 -26.22
N SER A 54 13.28 17.38 -27.33
CA SER A 54 13.99 17.39 -28.59
C SER A 54 12.99 17.48 -29.77
N PRO A 55 13.43 17.95 -30.95
CA PRO A 55 12.58 17.94 -32.14
C PRO A 55 12.02 16.55 -32.48
N GLN A 56 12.82 15.51 -32.28
CA GLN A 56 12.42 14.12 -32.52
C GLN A 56 11.30 13.67 -31.58
N LEU A 57 11.41 13.99 -30.27
CA LEU A 57 10.35 13.69 -29.28
C LEU A 57 9.07 14.44 -29.64
N ARG A 58 9.16 15.72 -29.98
CA ARG A 58 8.02 16.55 -30.35
C ARG A 58 7.30 16.02 -31.59
N ASP A 59 8.07 15.60 -32.61
CA ASP A 59 7.51 15.01 -33.84
C ASP A 59 6.85 13.64 -33.56
N ALA A 60 7.45 12.80 -32.74
CA ALA A 60 6.86 11.53 -32.32
C ALA A 60 5.54 11.74 -31.58
N ILE A 61 5.49 12.68 -30.62
CA ILE A 61 4.26 13.02 -29.89
C ILE A 61 3.20 13.59 -30.83
N LYS A 62 3.59 14.46 -31.78
CA LYS A 62 2.66 14.99 -32.79
C LYS A 62 2.04 13.86 -33.62
N LYS A 63 2.85 12.91 -34.11
CA LYS A 63 2.39 11.75 -34.87
C LYS A 63 1.43 10.88 -34.07
N ASP A 64 1.76 10.63 -32.78
CA ASP A 64 0.89 9.88 -31.87
C ASP A 64 -0.48 10.59 -31.68
N LEU A 65 -0.48 11.90 -31.45
CA LEU A 65 -1.70 12.69 -31.30
C LEU A 65 -2.57 12.65 -32.57
N ILE A 66 -1.96 12.72 -33.76
CA ILE A 66 -2.68 12.59 -35.04
C ILE A 66 -3.29 11.20 -35.15
N GLY A 67 -2.52 10.14 -34.88
CA GLY A 67 -3.01 8.76 -34.91
C GLY A 67 -4.17 8.52 -33.96
N ARG A 68 -4.07 9.02 -32.72
CA ARG A 68 -5.16 8.96 -31.72
C ARG A 68 -6.41 9.70 -32.20
N GLU A 69 -6.27 10.89 -32.79
CA GLU A 69 -7.41 11.64 -33.28
C GLU A 69 -8.13 10.91 -34.43
N VAL A 70 -7.38 10.30 -35.37
CA VAL A 70 -7.96 9.48 -36.43
C VAL A 70 -8.76 8.31 -35.86
N LEU A 71 -8.21 7.58 -34.89
CA LEU A 71 -8.88 6.45 -34.23
C LEU A 71 -10.13 6.88 -33.46
N ILE A 72 -10.08 8.02 -32.75
CA ILE A 72 -11.24 8.54 -32.03
C ILE A 72 -12.36 8.93 -33.00
N GLN A 73 -12.05 9.61 -34.11
CA GLN A 73 -13.06 9.97 -35.11
C GLN A 73 -13.70 8.75 -35.72
N GLU A 74 -12.94 7.69 -35.97
CA GLU A 74 -13.50 6.43 -36.49
C GLU A 74 -14.37 5.73 -35.44
N ALA A 75 -13.93 5.70 -34.17
CA ALA A 75 -14.71 5.15 -33.06
C ALA A 75 -16.03 5.92 -32.88
N ASP A 76 -16.02 7.25 -33.02
CA ASP A 76 -17.20 8.09 -32.93
C ASP A 76 -18.19 7.76 -34.08
N LYS A 77 -17.71 7.60 -35.32
CA LYS A 77 -18.54 7.17 -36.47
C LYS A 77 -19.20 5.81 -36.23
N GLN A 78 -18.48 4.89 -35.58
CA GLN A 78 -18.98 3.55 -35.26
C GLN A 78 -19.84 3.52 -33.97
N GLY A 79 -20.05 4.66 -33.32
CA GLY A 79 -20.85 4.78 -32.09
C GLY A 79 -20.24 4.05 -30.88
N VAL A 80 -18.92 3.77 -30.91
CA VAL A 80 -18.25 3.02 -29.80
C VAL A 80 -18.45 3.69 -28.46
N GLY A 81 -18.28 5.03 -28.39
CA GLY A 81 -18.44 5.82 -27.17
C GLY A 81 -19.86 5.82 -26.60
N THR A 82 -20.86 5.44 -27.37
CA THR A 82 -22.27 5.42 -26.94
C THR A 82 -22.72 4.04 -26.45
N ARG A 83 -21.90 3.01 -26.59
CA ARG A 83 -22.20 1.65 -26.13
C ARG A 83 -22.33 1.64 -24.60
N PRO A 84 -23.33 0.93 -24.04
CA PRO A 84 -23.57 0.94 -22.59
C PRO A 84 -22.35 0.56 -21.75
N GLU A 85 -21.62 -0.46 -22.17
CA GLU A 85 -20.40 -0.92 -21.49
C GLU A 85 -19.28 0.12 -21.50
N VAL A 86 -19.13 0.86 -22.62
CA VAL A 86 -18.12 1.92 -22.73
C VAL A 86 -18.51 3.13 -21.89
N LYS A 87 -19.79 3.54 -21.91
CA LYS A 87 -20.29 4.61 -21.04
C LYS A 87 -20.07 4.30 -19.58
N ASN A 88 -20.41 3.08 -19.15
CA ASN A 88 -20.18 2.66 -17.76
C ASN A 88 -18.69 2.71 -17.38
N GLN A 89 -17.78 2.32 -18.27
CA GLN A 89 -16.34 2.42 -18.04
C GLN A 89 -15.87 3.88 -17.94
N ILE A 90 -16.38 4.75 -18.83
CA ILE A 90 -16.05 6.19 -18.79
C ILE A 90 -16.55 6.82 -17.50
N ASP A 91 -17.80 6.55 -17.09
CA ASP A 91 -18.38 7.09 -15.86
C ASP A 91 -17.63 6.62 -14.61
N ASN A 92 -17.28 5.34 -14.53
CA ASN A 92 -16.46 4.80 -13.45
C ASN A 92 -15.07 5.44 -13.41
N ALA A 93 -14.42 5.58 -14.55
CA ALA A 93 -13.11 6.22 -14.65
C ALA A 93 -13.19 7.71 -14.23
N ARG A 94 -14.23 8.43 -14.69
CA ARG A 94 -14.48 9.82 -14.30
C ARG A 94 -14.66 9.95 -12.79
N GLN A 95 -15.51 9.12 -12.18
CA GLN A 95 -15.73 9.12 -10.74
C GLN A 95 -14.43 8.87 -9.98
N SER A 96 -13.65 7.86 -10.39
CA SER A 96 -12.36 7.54 -9.78
C SER A 96 -11.38 8.71 -9.86
N ILE A 97 -11.27 9.38 -11.00
CA ILE A 97 -10.39 10.53 -11.20
C ILE A 97 -10.79 11.68 -10.27
N ILE A 98 -12.10 11.98 -10.20
CA ILE A 98 -12.62 13.08 -9.35
C ILE A 98 -12.38 12.77 -7.87
N ILE A 99 -12.69 11.55 -7.42
CA ILE A 99 -12.50 11.13 -6.03
C ILE A 99 -11.01 11.18 -5.66
N ASN A 100 -10.13 10.64 -6.50
CA ASN A 100 -8.70 10.64 -6.25
C ASN A 100 -8.13 12.06 -6.20
N ALA A 101 -8.56 12.95 -7.07
CA ALA A 101 -8.15 14.36 -7.04
C ALA A 101 -8.60 15.04 -5.74
N MET A 102 -9.84 14.84 -5.32
CA MET A 102 -10.38 15.38 -4.05
C MET A 102 -9.60 14.84 -2.84
N LEU A 103 -9.30 13.53 -2.82
CA LEU A 103 -8.50 12.93 -1.73
C LEU A 103 -7.06 13.44 -1.73
N ALA A 104 -6.45 13.63 -2.89
CA ALA A 104 -5.11 14.23 -3.00
C ALA A 104 -5.09 15.66 -2.45
N ASP A 105 -6.10 16.47 -2.76
CA ASP A 105 -6.26 17.82 -2.21
C ASP A 105 -6.47 17.79 -0.70
N TYR A 106 -7.26 16.84 -0.19
CA TYR A 106 -7.46 16.67 1.25
C TYR A 106 -6.14 16.34 1.95
N ILE A 107 -5.38 15.38 1.43
CA ILE A 107 -4.06 14.98 1.98
C ILE A 107 -3.10 16.18 1.98
N LYS A 108 -3.04 16.93 0.88
CA LYS A 108 -2.18 18.11 0.77
C LYS A 108 -2.53 19.19 1.79
N LYS A 109 -3.82 19.40 2.05
CA LYS A 109 -4.31 20.38 3.04
C LYS A 109 -4.18 19.90 4.48
N ASN A 110 -4.08 18.58 4.68
CA ASN A 110 -4.03 17.92 5.98
C ASN A 110 -2.82 16.99 6.09
N PRO A 111 -1.58 17.48 5.97
CA PRO A 111 -0.41 16.62 6.01
C PRO A 111 -0.32 15.85 7.33
N VAL A 112 0.33 14.70 7.30
CA VAL A 112 0.67 13.95 8.50
C VAL A 112 1.83 14.66 9.19
N THR A 113 1.70 14.92 10.50
CA THR A 113 2.73 15.57 11.30
C THR A 113 3.57 14.55 12.06
N ASP A 114 4.82 14.91 12.40
CA ASP A 114 5.69 14.06 13.22
C ASP A 114 5.06 13.74 14.59
N ALA A 115 4.30 14.66 15.16
CA ALA A 115 3.56 14.42 16.40
C ALA A 115 2.50 13.31 16.24
N GLN A 116 1.79 13.27 15.12
CA GLN A 116 0.80 12.22 14.81
C GLN A 116 1.50 10.87 14.58
N ILE A 117 2.63 10.87 13.88
CA ILE A 117 3.44 9.66 13.66
C ILE A 117 3.91 9.10 15.01
N LYS A 118 4.48 9.97 15.86
CA LYS A 118 4.94 9.56 17.18
C LYS A 118 3.81 9.01 18.06
N ALA A 119 2.67 9.68 18.09
CA ALA A 119 1.51 9.24 18.88
C ALA A 119 1.00 7.86 18.42
N GLU A 120 0.96 7.62 17.11
CA GLU A 120 0.55 6.33 16.56
C GLU A 120 1.55 5.22 16.86
N TYR A 121 2.85 5.52 16.76
CA TYR A 121 3.90 4.58 17.13
C TYR A 121 3.85 4.25 18.63
N ASP A 122 3.72 5.26 19.49
CA ASP A 122 3.64 5.06 20.94
C ASP A 122 2.41 4.23 21.34
N LYS A 123 1.28 4.42 20.63
CA LYS A 123 0.07 3.62 20.79
C LYS A 123 0.33 2.16 20.41
N ALA A 124 0.86 1.92 19.21
CA ALA A 124 1.20 0.57 18.75
C ALA A 124 2.21 -0.12 19.67
N LYS A 125 3.20 0.64 20.17
CA LYS A 125 4.17 0.18 21.16
C LYS A 125 3.50 -0.22 22.48
N ALA A 126 2.53 0.55 22.95
CA ALA A 126 1.79 0.24 24.18
C ALA A 126 0.91 -1.02 24.00
N GLU A 127 0.25 -1.17 22.85
CA GLU A 127 -0.57 -2.34 22.50
C GLU A 127 0.26 -3.62 22.34
N GLN A 128 1.50 -3.51 21.87
CA GLN A 128 2.46 -4.62 21.78
C GLN A 128 3.23 -4.82 23.08
N GLY A 129 3.24 -3.82 23.96
CA GLY A 129 3.91 -3.88 25.25
C GLY A 129 3.37 -5.03 26.11
N GLY A 130 4.26 -5.92 26.53
CA GLY A 130 3.92 -7.12 27.29
C GLY A 130 3.72 -8.38 26.45
N ARG A 131 3.66 -8.31 25.13
CA ARG A 131 3.71 -9.50 24.30
C ARG A 131 5.08 -10.14 24.40
N GLN A 132 5.09 -11.46 24.45
CA GLN A 132 6.31 -12.25 24.51
C GLN A 132 6.41 -13.17 23.31
N GLU A 133 7.63 -13.37 22.86
CA GLU A 133 8.01 -14.42 21.92
C GLU A 133 8.77 -15.50 22.68
N TYR A 134 8.57 -16.72 22.23
CA TYR A 134 9.16 -17.92 22.80
C TYR A 134 9.97 -18.62 21.75
N HIS A 135 11.19 -19.00 22.09
CA HIS A 135 12.01 -19.88 21.30
C HIS A 135 11.88 -21.28 21.90
N ALA A 136 11.23 -22.16 21.19
CA ALA A 136 10.95 -23.50 21.65
C ALA A 136 11.46 -24.58 20.67
N ARG A 137 11.70 -25.75 21.20
CA ARG A 137 11.89 -26.97 20.44
C ARG A 137 10.78 -27.94 20.76
N HIS A 138 10.38 -28.77 19.78
CA HIS A 138 9.44 -29.82 20.05
C HIS A 138 9.76 -31.12 19.33
N ILE A 139 9.16 -32.20 19.84
CA ILE A 139 9.14 -33.51 19.21
C ILE A 139 7.68 -33.94 19.15
N LEU A 140 7.16 -34.20 17.94
CA LEU A 140 5.82 -34.68 17.69
C LEU A 140 5.84 -36.17 17.42
N VAL A 141 4.99 -36.93 18.10
CA VAL A 141 4.81 -38.37 17.92
C VAL A 141 3.35 -38.77 17.88
N ALA A 142 3.04 -39.98 17.43
CA ALA A 142 1.64 -40.41 17.26
C ALA A 142 0.99 -40.81 18.57
N THR A 143 1.75 -41.38 19.51
CA THR A 143 1.20 -42.00 20.72
C THR A 143 1.75 -41.39 21.99
N GLU A 144 0.95 -41.41 23.03
CA GLU A 144 1.37 -40.95 24.37
C GLU A 144 2.53 -41.80 24.91
N ALA A 145 2.55 -43.10 24.60
CA ALA A 145 3.60 -43.99 25.02
C ALA A 145 4.98 -43.62 24.42
N GLU A 146 5.01 -43.25 23.13
CA GLU A 146 6.22 -42.73 22.48
C GLU A 146 6.71 -41.45 23.10
N ALA A 147 5.79 -40.51 23.39
CA ALA A 147 6.14 -39.25 24.03
C ALA A 147 6.68 -39.43 25.46
N ASN A 148 6.10 -40.35 26.23
CA ASN A 148 6.59 -40.71 27.56
C ASN A 148 7.99 -41.35 27.51
N GLN A 149 8.30 -42.19 26.52
CA GLN A 149 9.62 -42.73 26.32
C GLN A 149 10.65 -41.65 25.99
N ILE A 150 10.28 -40.65 25.18
CA ILE A 150 11.14 -39.51 24.87
C ILE A 150 11.43 -38.73 26.15
N ILE A 151 10.40 -38.41 26.94
CA ILE A 151 10.58 -37.70 28.22
C ILE A 151 11.49 -38.46 29.15
N ALA A 152 11.35 -39.82 29.26
CA ALA A 152 12.22 -40.68 30.08
C ALA A 152 13.67 -40.63 29.61
N LYS A 153 13.91 -40.68 28.29
CA LYS A 153 15.26 -40.58 27.71
C LYS A 153 15.90 -39.22 27.99
N LEU A 154 15.12 -38.14 27.88
CA LEU A 154 15.57 -36.76 28.19
C LEU A 154 15.94 -36.62 29.67
N LYS A 155 15.16 -37.21 30.56
CA LYS A 155 15.51 -37.28 32.00
C LYS A 155 16.79 -38.10 32.27
N GLY A 156 17.07 -39.10 31.41
CA GLY A 156 18.32 -39.88 31.45
C GLY A 156 19.52 -39.17 30.79
N GLY A 157 19.40 -37.93 30.37
CA GLY A 157 20.48 -37.13 29.81
C GLY A 157 20.67 -37.26 28.27
N ALA A 158 19.72 -37.88 27.56
CA ALA A 158 19.75 -37.87 26.09
C ALA A 158 19.57 -36.44 25.54
N LYS A 159 20.25 -36.16 24.43
CA LYS A 159 20.15 -34.86 23.78
C LYS A 159 18.77 -34.69 23.07
N PHE A 160 18.12 -33.56 23.23
CA PHE A 160 16.82 -33.26 22.63
C PHE A 160 16.89 -33.33 21.09
N GLU A 161 17.95 -32.78 20.52
CA GLU A 161 18.19 -32.69 19.09
C GLU A 161 18.34 -34.11 18.44
N ASP A 162 18.91 -35.06 19.16
CA ASP A 162 19.03 -36.46 18.66
C ASP A 162 17.67 -37.16 18.68
N LEU A 163 16.87 -36.91 19.70
CA LEU A 163 15.53 -37.48 19.78
C LEU A 163 14.55 -36.77 18.82
N ALA A 164 14.76 -35.51 18.46
CA ALA A 164 13.96 -34.80 17.51
C ALA A 164 14.00 -35.37 16.08
N LYS A 165 15.07 -36.13 15.73
CA LYS A 165 15.18 -36.83 14.44
C LYS A 165 14.04 -37.84 14.19
N GLN A 166 13.37 -38.31 15.25
CA GLN A 166 12.20 -39.20 15.14
C GLN A 166 10.86 -38.45 15.18
N SER A 167 10.88 -37.12 15.21
CA SER A 167 9.68 -36.31 15.21
C SER A 167 8.91 -36.50 13.92
N LYS A 168 7.58 -36.55 14.02
CA LYS A 168 6.65 -36.55 12.89
C LYS A 168 6.38 -35.16 12.32
N ASP A 169 7.02 -34.13 12.86
CA ASP A 169 7.01 -32.79 12.29
C ASP A 169 8.21 -32.61 11.34
N PRO A 170 7.99 -32.69 10.01
CA PRO A 170 9.08 -32.57 9.04
C PRO A 170 9.68 -31.15 9.00
N GLY A 171 8.95 -30.15 9.46
CA GLY A 171 9.39 -28.76 9.46
C GLY A 171 10.53 -28.49 10.44
N SER A 172 10.56 -29.18 11.58
CA SER A 172 11.54 -28.95 12.63
C SER A 172 12.44 -30.15 12.94
N ALA A 173 12.04 -31.37 12.56
CA ALA A 173 12.79 -32.60 12.90
C ALA A 173 14.28 -32.55 12.49
N ALA A 174 14.56 -32.11 11.26
CA ALA A 174 15.92 -32.00 10.74
C ALA A 174 16.78 -30.96 11.46
N ASN A 175 16.12 -29.96 12.06
CA ASN A 175 16.75 -28.87 12.81
C ASN A 175 16.74 -29.11 14.33
N GLY A 176 16.67 -30.38 14.76
CA GLY A 176 16.63 -30.72 16.19
C GLY A 176 15.36 -30.26 16.91
N GLY A 177 14.24 -30.18 16.19
CA GLY A 177 12.95 -29.77 16.70
C GLY A 177 12.76 -28.25 16.87
N ASP A 178 13.68 -27.44 16.35
CA ASP A 178 13.69 -25.99 16.53
C ASP A 178 12.54 -25.31 15.78
N LEU A 179 11.75 -24.49 16.50
CA LEU A 179 10.61 -23.74 15.97
C LEU A 179 10.93 -22.24 15.78
N GLY A 180 12.14 -21.81 16.16
CA GLY A 180 12.54 -20.43 16.16
C GLY A 180 11.75 -19.57 17.18
N TRP A 181 11.84 -18.24 17.01
CA TRP A 181 11.09 -17.30 17.80
C TRP A 181 9.66 -17.14 17.24
N ALA A 182 8.69 -17.35 18.10
CA ALA A 182 7.28 -17.20 17.74
C ALA A 182 6.42 -16.75 18.91
N SER A 183 5.34 -16.04 18.60
CA SER A 183 4.31 -15.69 19.57
C SER A 183 3.45 -16.91 19.92
N PRO A 184 2.88 -16.99 21.15
CA PRO A 184 2.02 -18.09 21.55
C PRO A 184 0.84 -18.33 20.60
N GLU A 185 0.32 -17.28 19.97
CA GLU A 185 -0.82 -17.34 19.05
C GLU A 185 -0.53 -18.12 17.76
N ASN A 186 0.73 -18.38 17.46
CA ASN A 186 1.16 -19.14 16.28
C ASN A 186 1.00 -20.67 16.48
N PHE A 187 0.67 -21.11 17.70
CA PHE A 187 0.56 -22.50 18.06
C PHE A 187 -0.88 -22.86 18.47
N VAL A 188 -1.20 -24.14 18.43
CA VAL A 188 -2.48 -24.62 18.97
C VAL A 188 -2.54 -24.37 20.47
N PRO A 189 -3.75 -24.14 21.04
CA PRO A 189 -3.90 -23.70 22.43
C PRO A 189 -3.20 -24.58 23.46
N GLU A 190 -3.25 -25.90 23.28
CA GLU A 190 -2.64 -26.87 24.19
C GLU A 190 -1.11 -26.76 24.19
N PHE A 191 -0.53 -26.60 23.03
CA PHE A 191 0.92 -26.40 22.87
C PHE A 191 1.35 -25.08 23.49
N SER A 192 0.64 -24.01 23.14
CA SER A 192 0.90 -22.65 23.62
C SER A 192 0.85 -22.59 25.14
N LYS A 193 -0.19 -23.14 25.76
CA LYS A 193 -0.37 -23.22 27.20
C LYS A 193 0.79 -23.96 27.88
N ALA A 194 1.20 -25.11 27.33
CA ALA A 194 2.32 -25.86 27.86
C ALA A 194 3.62 -25.08 27.72
N MET A 195 3.93 -24.55 26.54
CA MET A 195 5.14 -23.81 26.25
C MET A 195 5.30 -22.60 27.17
N THR A 196 4.25 -21.80 27.35
CA THR A 196 4.29 -20.57 28.17
C THR A 196 4.38 -20.85 29.68
N SER A 197 4.09 -22.07 30.14
CA SER A 197 4.25 -22.48 31.54
C SER A 197 5.67 -22.97 31.88
N LEU A 198 6.50 -23.24 30.87
CA LEU A 198 7.88 -23.72 31.08
C LEU A 198 8.82 -22.56 31.41
N LYS A 199 9.82 -22.87 32.21
CA LYS A 199 10.99 -22.00 32.41
C LYS A 199 12.05 -22.28 31.35
N LYS A 200 12.95 -21.33 31.13
CA LYS A 200 14.09 -21.48 30.20
C LYS A 200 14.86 -22.78 30.47
N GLY A 201 15.05 -23.59 29.44
CA GLY A 201 15.71 -24.89 29.46
C GLY A 201 14.81 -26.03 29.93
N GLU A 202 13.58 -25.77 30.38
CA GLU A 202 12.69 -26.81 30.91
C GLU A 202 11.97 -27.58 29.77
N VAL A 203 11.74 -28.86 30.03
CA VAL A 203 11.01 -29.77 29.13
C VAL A 203 9.68 -30.14 29.78
N THR A 204 8.61 -30.29 29.01
CA THR A 204 7.33 -30.82 29.50
C THR A 204 7.51 -32.15 30.20
N GLN A 205 6.96 -32.26 31.40
CA GLN A 205 7.09 -33.48 32.21
C GLN A 205 6.07 -34.56 31.85
N THR A 206 5.02 -34.17 31.10
CA THR A 206 3.98 -35.03 30.55
C THR A 206 3.78 -34.70 29.07
N PRO A 207 3.34 -35.69 28.24
CA PRO A 207 2.98 -35.43 26.86
C PRO A 207 1.89 -34.38 26.70
N VAL A 208 2.04 -33.48 25.74
CA VAL A 208 1.04 -32.44 25.41
C VAL A 208 0.23 -32.94 24.22
N LYS A 209 -1.02 -33.29 24.43
CA LYS A 209 -1.92 -33.77 23.40
C LYS A 209 -2.47 -32.62 22.55
N SER A 210 -2.46 -32.77 21.23
CA SER A 210 -3.13 -31.88 20.29
C SER A 210 -3.82 -32.70 19.18
N GLN A 211 -4.44 -32.01 18.23
CA GLN A 211 -5.01 -32.67 17.03
C GLN A 211 -3.94 -33.34 16.13
N PHE A 212 -2.68 -32.98 16.25
CA PHE A 212 -1.57 -33.53 15.45
C PHE A 212 -0.90 -34.74 16.09
N GLY A 213 -1.15 -35.00 17.37
CA GLY A 213 -0.53 -36.07 18.14
C GLY A 213 -0.08 -35.59 19.52
N TYR A 214 1.05 -36.13 19.97
CA TYR A 214 1.61 -35.84 21.28
C TYR A 214 2.95 -35.12 21.12
N HIS A 215 3.07 -33.98 21.80
CA HIS A 215 4.28 -33.14 21.77
C HIS A 215 5.05 -33.30 23.06
N VAL A 216 6.38 -33.30 22.92
CA VAL A 216 7.35 -33.03 24.00
C VAL A 216 8.00 -31.70 23.66
N ILE A 217 7.90 -30.72 24.56
CA ILE A 217 8.29 -29.32 24.29
C ILE A 217 9.42 -28.94 25.24
N ARG A 218 10.45 -28.26 24.70
CA ARG A 218 11.51 -27.61 25.49
C ARG A 218 11.46 -26.11 25.23
N LEU A 219 11.43 -25.30 26.26
CA LEU A 219 11.57 -23.87 26.14
C LEU A 219 13.06 -23.49 26.14
N GLU A 220 13.56 -22.94 25.06
CA GLU A 220 14.94 -22.46 24.97
C GLU A 220 15.08 -21.11 25.63
N GLU A 221 14.17 -20.17 25.29
CA GLU A 221 14.19 -18.81 25.78
C GLU A 221 12.83 -18.11 25.58
N SER A 222 12.59 -17.07 26.36
CA SER A 222 11.49 -16.12 26.12
C SER A 222 12.02 -14.69 26.14
N ARG A 223 11.42 -13.81 25.33
CA ARG A 223 11.78 -12.39 25.29
C ARG A 223 10.54 -11.53 25.06
N ALA A 224 10.62 -10.27 25.40
CA ALA A 224 9.64 -9.30 24.92
C ALA A 224 9.72 -9.22 23.40
N THR A 225 8.55 -9.16 22.74
CA THR A 225 8.50 -8.98 21.28
C THR A 225 9.27 -7.73 20.88
N PRO A 226 10.27 -7.82 20.00
CA PRO A 226 11.04 -6.67 19.58
C PRO A 226 10.13 -5.65 18.87
N ILE A 227 10.22 -4.40 19.28
CA ILE A 227 9.53 -3.29 18.63
C ILE A 227 10.58 -2.51 17.87
N PRO A 228 10.50 -2.44 16.52
CA PRO A 228 11.46 -1.69 15.72
C PRO A 228 11.51 -0.22 16.15
N PRO A 229 12.67 0.43 16.15
CA PRO A 229 12.78 1.87 16.41
C PRO A 229 11.90 2.67 15.45
N LEU A 230 11.36 3.82 15.93
CA LEU A 230 10.50 4.67 15.12
C LEU A 230 11.15 5.05 13.77
N GLU A 231 12.44 5.31 13.76
CA GLU A 231 13.17 5.73 12.56
C GLU A 231 13.12 4.67 11.43
N GLU A 232 13.09 3.38 11.78
CA GLU A 232 13.00 2.29 10.82
C GLU A 232 11.59 2.11 10.23
N VAL A 233 10.56 2.48 11.00
CA VAL A 233 9.15 2.28 10.62
C VAL A 233 8.40 3.59 10.37
N LYS A 234 9.08 4.74 10.44
CA LYS A 234 8.48 6.08 10.37
C LYS A 234 7.60 6.25 9.13
N GLN A 235 8.08 5.83 7.97
CA GLN A 235 7.31 5.92 6.73
C GLN A 235 6.05 5.06 6.79
N GLN A 236 6.16 3.82 7.24
CA GLN A 236 5.03 2.90 7.37
C GLN A 236 3.97 3.43 8.35
N VAL A 237 4.42 3.98 9.48
CA VAL A 237 3.51 4.60 10.46
C VAL A 237 2.84 5.85 9.87
N ALA A 238 3.58 6.67 9.12
CA ALA A 238 3.03 7.85 8.44
C ALA A 238 1.94 7.46 7.42
N GLU A 239 2.17 6.43 6.63
CA GLU A 239 1.19 5.90 5.67
C GLU A 239 -0.08 5.39 6.40
N ALA A 240 0.07 4.67 7.51
CA ALA A 240 -1.05 4.20 8.31
C ALA A 240 -1.87 5.37 8.89
N VAL A 241 -1.20 6.40 9.41
CA VAL A 241 -1.86 7.62 9.89
C VAL A 241 -2.60 8.32 8.76
N GLN A 242 -1.99 8.44 7.57
CA GLN A 242 -2.63 9.05 6.40
C GLN A 242 -3.88 8.28 5.96
N GLN A 243 -3.80 6.96 5.88
CA GLN A 243 -4.95 6.11 5.53
C GLN A 243 -6.09 6.30 6.53
N ARG A 244 -5.78 6.37 7.84
CA ARG A 244 -6.79 6.60 8.89
C ARG A 244 -7.43 7.99 8.77
N LYS A 245 -6.65 9.04 8.44
CA LYS A 245 -7.19 10.38 8.18
C LYS A 245 -8.15 10.39 7.00
N VAL A 246 -7.80 9.69 5.92
CA VAL A 246 -8.68 9.56 4.74
C VAL A 246 -9.94 8.77 5.08
N ALA A 247 -9.83 7.69 5.83
CA ALA A 247 -10.99 6.92 6.30
C ALA A 247 -11.93 7.78 7.15
N ALA A 248 -11.39 8.50 8.14
CA ALA A 248 -12.15 9.41 8.99
C ALA A 248 -12.84 10.53 8.18
N PHE A 249 -12.17 11.07 7.17
CA PHE A 249 -12.77 12.06 6.25
C PHE A 249 -13.95 11.47 5.47
N ARG A 250 -13.81 10.25 4.95
CA ARG A 250 -14.92 9.56 4.28
C ARG A 250 -16.10 9.32 5.22
N ASP A 251 -15.81 8.85 6.43
CA ASP A 251 -16.85 8.61 7.45
C ASP A 251 -17.60 9.88 7.84
N ASP A 252 -16.89 11.01 7.96
CA ASP A 252 -17.50 12.31 8.22
C ASP A 252 -18.42 12.76 7.07
N LEU A 253 -18.00 12.57 5.82
CA LEU A 253 -18.83 12.82 4.65
C LEU A 253 -20.07 11.93 4.62
N MET A 254 -19.91 10.64 4.93
CA MET A 254 -21.04 9.69 5.00
C MET A 254 -22.06 10.08 6.07
N LYS A 255 -21.60 10.50 7.24
CA LYS A 255 -22.48 10.97 8.34
C LYS A 255 -23.28 12.24 7.97
N LYS A 256 -22.70 13.09 7.13
CA LYS A 256 -23.34 14.34 6.68
C LYS A 256 -24.27 14.15 5.48
N ALA A 257 -24.15 13.01 4.78
CA ALA A 257 -24.97 12.70 3.62
C ALA A 257 -26.40 12.32 4.04
N LYS A 258 -27.38 12.83 3.28
CA LYS A 258 -28.77 12.36 3.38
C LYS A 258 -28.89 11.08 2.54
N ILE A 259 -28.89 9.95 3.20
CA ILE A 259 -29.04 8.61 2.58
C ILE A 259 -30.49 8.18 2.80
N GLN A 260 -31.21 7.91 1.71
CA GLN A 260 -32.60 7.45 1.73
C GLN A 260 -32.66 6.01 1.26
#